data_ac4828abb5dcb80b81d8a11aa60726de
#
_entry.id   ac4828abb5dcb80b81d8a11aa60726de
#
_cell.length_a   1.000
_cell.length_b   1.000
_cell.length_c   1.000
_cell.angle_alpha   90.00
_cell.angle_beta   90.00
_cell.angle_gamma   90.00
#
_symmetry.space_group_name_H-M   'P 1'
#
loop_
_entity.id
_entity.type
_entity.pdbx_description
1 polymer ?
#
loop_
_entity_poly.entity_id
_entity_poly.type
_entity_poly.pdbx_seq_one_letter_code
_entity_poly.pdbx_strand_id
1 'polypeptide(L)'
;VENVRTPGSGNSTIWREISWANPLSSPGLIDGKVVRLQDVLGEQNPYGMLLGNGYDADSKNNVNTTLRLDYDLSRWLLKGLSVHGSISFDSYYYSRKKFRKSIHYYTPERDPNAAGGVVFVPKEEETVWAASADYGKNRKIYAELGLHYDQSFGKHHTTALLLYNQSKYYSPDLQYLVPN
;
A
#
# COMPACT_ATOMS: atom_id res chain seq x y z
N VAL A 1 7.27 3.50 -7.01
CA VAL A 1 7.31 2.38 -6.03
C VAL A 1 7.11 2.97 -4.66
N GLU A 2 6.11 2.50 -3.93
CA GLU A 2 5.83 2.86 -2.55
C GLU A 2 5.93 1.60 -1.69
N ASN A 3 6.77 1.64 -0.66
CA ASN A 3 6.89 0.57 0.32
C ASN A 3 6.62 1.14 1.71
N VAL A 4 5.61 0.63 2.39
CA VAL A 4 5.23 1.06 3.74
C VAL A 4 5.23 -0.15 4.65
N ARG A 5 5.87 -0.01 5.82
CA ARG A 5 5.82 -1.02 6.86
C ARG A 5 5.25 -0.40 8.13
N THR A 6 4.21 -0.99 8.65
CA THR A 6 3.54 -0.55 9.87
C THR A 6 3.55 -1.66 10.92
N PRO A 7 3.44 -1.32 12.22
CA PRO A 7 3.26 -2.31 13.28
C PRO A 7 2.05 -3.20 13.02
N GLY A 8 2.09 -4.43 13.50
CA GLY A 8 1.00 -5.38 13.38
C GLY A 8 -0.30 -4.95 14.06
N SER A 9 -0.20 -4.18 15.12
CA SER A 9 -1.35 -3.48 15.71
C SER A 9 -1.65 -2.24 14.88
N GLY A 10 -2.94 -2.03 14.54
CA GLY A 10 -3.34 -0.85 13.78
C GLY A 10 -3.01 0.46 14.50
N ASN A 11 -2.67 1.51 13.75
CA ASN A 11 -2.29 2.80 14.33
C ASN A 11 -3.34 3.37 15.31
N SER A 12 -4.64 3.24 14.97
CA SER A 12 -5.73 3.69 15.85
C SER A 12 -5.74 2.97 17.20
N THR A 13 -5.46 1.67 17.19
CA THR A 13 -5.38 0.86 18.42
C THR A 13 -4.18 1.28 19.25
N ILE A 14 -3.02 1.49 18.64
CA ILE A 14 -1.82 1.95 19.32
C ILE A 14 -2.05 3.32 19.98
N TRP A 15 -2.65 4.27 19.25
CA TRP A 15 -2.97 5.60 19.79
C TRP A 15 -3.96 5.54 20.96
N ARG A 16 -4.97 4.67 20.84
CA ARG A 16 -5.92 4.44 21.94
C ARG A 16 -5.20 3.92 23.17
N GLU A 17 -4.35 2.90 23.05
CA GLU A 17 -3.60 2.34 24.17
C GLU A 17 -2.63 3.35 24.80
N ILE A 18 -1.96 4.17 23.98
CA ILE A 18 -1.12 5.27 24.50
C ILE A 18 -1.94 6.26 25.33
N SER A 19 -3.16 6.59 24.88
CA SER A 19 -4.03 7.53 25.58
C SER A 19 -4.59 6.96 26.89
N TRP A 20 -4.73 5.64 26.97
CA TRP A 20 -5.26 4.94 28.14
C TRP A 20 -4.17 4.40 29.07
N ALA A 21 -2.94 4.31 28.59
CA ALA A 21 -1.82 3.78 29.34
C ALA A 21 -1.59 4.59 30.62
N ASN A 22 -1.87 3.96 31.75
CA ASN A 22 -1.56 4.52 33.06
C ASN A 22 -0.11 4.13 33.42
N PRO A 23 0.76 5.07 33.82
CA PRO A 23 2.12 4.77 34.24
C PRO A 23 2.24 3.75 35.37
N LEU A 24 1.18 3.58 36.17
CA LEU A 24 1.13 2.59 37.23
C LEU A 24 0.78 1.20 36.76
N SER A 25 0.01 1.05 35.67
CA SER A 25 -0.39 -0.25 35.11
C SER A 25 0.50 -0.68 33.94
N SER A 26 1.03 0.28 33.19
CA SER A 26 1.87 0.06 32.00
C SER A 26 3.13 0.93 32.06
N PRO A 27 4.11 0.59 32.90
CA PRO A 27 5.30 1.41 33.09
C PRO A 27 6.25 1.45 31.87
N GLY A 28 5.88 0.80 30.78
CA GLY A 28 6.65 0.79 29.54
C GLY A 28 7.76 -0.26 29.57
N LEU A 29 9.00 0.20 29.41
CA LEU A 29 10.19 -0.65 29.42
C LEU A 29 10.93 -0.50 30.75
N ILE A 30 11.20 -1.61 31.42
CA ILE A 30 12.09 -1.69 32.58
C ILE A 30 13.20 -2.69 32.25
N ASP A 31 14.45 -2.26 32.29
CA ASP A 31 15.63 -3.06 31.93
C ASP A 31 15.49 -3.77 30.55
N GLY A 32 14.92 -3.05 29.58
CA GLY A 32 14.68 -3.58 28.23
C GLY A 32 13.51 -4.59 28.11
N LYS A 33 12.80 -4.85 29.22
CA LYS A 33 11.66 -5.75 29.26
C LYS A 33 10.36 -4.95 29.14
N VAL A 34 9.45 -5.39 28.30
CA VAL A 34 8.08 -4.84 28.23
C VAL A 34 7.33 -5.30 29.47
N VAL A 35 7.03 -4.39 30.37
CA VAL A 35 6.39 -4.71 31.64
C VAL A 35 4.91 -4.39 31.60
N ARG A 36 4.10 -5.33 32.08
CA ARG A 36 2.65 -5.20 32.25
C ARG A 36 2.30 -5.55 33.69
N LEU A 37 1.70 -4.60 34.39
CA LEU A 37 1.20 -4.80 35.74
C LEU A 37 -0.25 -5.25 35.64
N GLN A 38 -0.50 -6.52 35.80
CA GLN A 38 -1.81 -7.14 35.96
C GLN A 38 -2.90 -6.72 34.91
N ASP A 39 -3.78 -7.64 34.58
CA ASP A 39 -4.92 -7.43 33.65
C ASP A 39 -6.03 -6.55 34.25
N VAL A 40 -5.71 -5.34 34.63
CA VAL A 40 -6.71 -4.37 35.00
C VAL A 40 -7.20 -3.72 33.71
N LEU A 41 -8.40 -4.11 33.27
CA LEU A 41 -9.14 -3.50 32.15
C LEU A 41 -8.66 -3.82 30.73
N GLY A 42 -7.91 -4.90 30.50
CA GLY A 42 -7.50 -5.29 29.15
C GLY A 42 -6.49 -4.33 28.50
N GLU A 43 -5.87 -3.45 29.27
CA GLU A 43 -4.86 -2.52 28.80
C GLU A 43 -3.61 -3.26 28.33
N GLN A 44 -3.21 -3.05 27.10
CA GLN A 44 -1.97 -3.58 26.54
C GLN A 44 -0.86 -2.54 26.64
N ASN A 45 0.37 -3.00 26.86
CA ASN A 45 1.51 -2.11 26.86
C ASN A 45 1.78 -1.61 25.44
N PRO A 46 1.74 -0.28 25.15
CA PRO A 46 1.98 0.28 23.81
C PRO A 46 3.32 -0.12 23.20
N TYR A 47 4.36 -0.31 24.00
CA TYR A 47 5.66 -0.80 23.53
C TYR A 47 5.59 -2.21 22.99
N GLY A 48 4.84 -3.11 23.64
CA GLY A 48 4.61 -4.46 23.15
C GLY A 48 3.89 -4.45 21.80
N MET A 49 2.92 -3.57 21.63
CA MET A 49 2.18 -3.42 20.38
C MET A 49 3.03 -2.87 19.23
N LEU A 50 3.92 -1.92 19.54
CA LEU A 50 4.82 -1.34 18.54
C LEU A 50 5.92 -2.31 18.10
N LEU A 51 6.51 -3.03 19.05
CA LEU A 51 7.73 -3.81 18.81
C LEU A 51 7.46 -5.33 18.73
N GLY A 52 6.38 -5.79 19.32
CA GLY A 52 6.15 -7.22 19.58
C GLY A 52 5.12 -7.90 18.67
N ASN A 53 4.13 -7.21 18.14
CA ASN A 53 2.93 -7.82 17.53
C ASN A 53 3.05 -8.13 16.02
N GLY A 54 4.27 -8.11 15.46
CA GLY A 54 4.47 -8.34 14.04
C GLY A 54 4.40 -7.07 13.20
N TYR A 55 4.04 -7.20 11.91
CA TYR A 55 4.01 -6.07 10.98
C TYR A 55 3.04 -6.27 9.82
N ASP A 56 2.63 -5.17 9.21
CA ASP A 56 2.01 -5.10 7.90
C ASP A 56 3.02 -4.44 6.93
N ALA A 57 3.29 -5.08 5.81
CA ALA A 57 4.16 -4.56 4.77
C ALA A 57 3.39 -4.44 3.47
N ASP A 58 3.13 -3.21 3.05
CA ASP A 58 2.46 -2.86 1.82
C ASP A 58 3.49 -2.42 0.78
N SER A 59 3.41 -2.99 -0.41
CA SER A 59 4.20 -2.60 -1.57
C SER A 59 3.27 -2.29 -2.73
N LYS A 60 3.41 -1.10 -3.30
CA LYS A 60 2.63 -0.64 -4.46
C LYS A 60 3.59 -0.21 -5.56
N ASN A 61 3.42 -0.81 -6.72
CA ASN A 61 4.19 -0.48 -7.91
C ASN A 61 3.26 0.02 -9.00
N ASN A 62 3.50 1.24 -9.46
CA ASN A 62 2.84 1.83 -10.62
C ASN A 62 3.87 1.98 -11.73
N VAL A 63 3.57 1.42 -12.88
CA VAL A 63 4.36 1.58 -14.11
C VAL A 63 3.45 2.17 -15.17
N ASN A 64 3.72 3.39 -15.57
CA ASN A 64 3.00 4.09 -16.62
C ASN A 64 3.97 4.37 -17.75
N THR A 65 3.64 3.91 -18.94
CA THR A 65 4.48 4.09 -20.14
C THR A 65 3.59 4.56 -21.26
N THR A 66 4.02 5.63 -21.94
CA THR A 66 3.34 6.15 -23.13
C THR A 66 4.36 6.32 -24.25
N LEU A 67 4.05 5.74 -25.38
CA LEU A 67 4.77 5.96 -26.63
C LEU A 67 3.87 6.77 -27.53
N ARG A 68 4.37 7.89 -28.06
CA ARG A 68 3.69 8.73 -29.04
C ARG A 68 4.56 8.90 -30.26
N LEU A 69 3.96 8.78 -31.43
CA LEU A 69 4.56 9.01 -32.71
C LEU A 69 3.71 10.04 -33.47
N ASP A 70 4.33 11.11 -33.90
CA ASP A 70 3.72 12.14 -34.75
C ASP A 70 4.46 12.14 -36.08
N TYR A 71 3.73 12.09 -37.18
CA TYR A 71 4.30 12.07 -38.51
C TYR A 71 3.61 13.06 -39.45
N ASP A 72 4.36 13.90 -40.12
CA ASP A 72 3.86 14.84 -41.08
C ASP A 72 3.75 14.18 -42.47
N LEU A 73 2.52 14.07 -42.95
CA LEU A 73 2.18 13.54 -44.27
C LEU A 73 2.11 14.60 -45.38
N SER A 74 2.37 15.86 -45.05
CA SER A 74 2.25 16.99 -45.99
C SER A 74 3.10 16.82 -47.22
N ARG A 75 4.21 16.09 -47.10
CA ARG A 75 5.17 15.87 -48.19
C ARG A 75 4.76 14.73 -49.14
N TRP A 76 3.94 13.78 -48.66
CA TRP A 76 3.65 12.53 -49.37
C TRP A 76 2.21 12.45 -49.90
N LEU A 77 1.27 12.95 -49.12
CA LEU A 77 -0.15 12.78 -49.41
C LEU A 77 -0.86 14.10 -49.71
N LEU A 78 -0.96 14.98 -48.71
CA LEU A 78 -1.74 16.21 -48.79
C LEU A 78 -1.11 17.28 -47.89
N LYS A 79 -0.91 18.49 -48.41
CA LYS A 79 -0.39 19.62 -47.61
C LYS A 79 -1.27 19.87 -46.40
N GLY A 80 -0.65 20.00 -45.24
CA GLY A 80 -1.34 20.24 -43.97
C GLY A 80 -1.90 18.99 -43.29
N LEU A 81 -1.61 17.80 -43.83
CA LEU A 81 -2.04 16.53 -43.23
C LEU A 81 -0.94 15.97 -42.33
N SER A 82 -1.29 15.62 -41.09
CA SER A 82 -0.43 14.94 -40.15
C SER A 82 -1.18 13.79 -39.48
N VAL A 83 -0.45 12.77 -39.05
CA VAL A 83 -0.97 11.63 -38.32
C VAL A 83 -0.23 11.53 -36.99
N HIS A 84 -0.96 11.24 -35.92
CA HIS A 84 -0.37 10.87 -34.65
C HIS A 84 -0.92 9.53 -34.16
N GLY A 85 -0.06 8.76 -33.55
CA GLY A 85 -0.42 7.55 -32.88
C GLY A 85 0.14 7.54 -31.46
N SER A 86 -0.64 7.13 -30.48
CA SER A 86 -0.16 6.92 -29.13
C SER A 86 -0.62 5.59 -28.55
N ILE A 87 0.28 4.96 -27.79
CA ILE A 87 -0.02 3.75 -27.03
C ILE A 87 0.44 4.00 -25.61
N SER A 88 -0.49 3.84 -24.65
CA SER A 88 -0.20 3.93 -23.22
C SER A 88 -0.46 2.57 -22.56
N PHE A 89 0.49 2.21 -21.72
CA PHE A 89 0.41 1.01 -20.87
C PHE A 89 0.56 1.41 -19.42
N ASP A 90 -0.48 1.18 -18.63
CA ASP A 90 -0.50 1.39 -17.19
C ASP A 90 -0.59 0.03 -16.49
N SER A 91 0.31 -0.22 -15.56
CA SER A 91 0.31 -1.42 -14.74
C SER A 91 0.40 -1.05 -13.28
N TYR A 92 -0.53 -1.55 -12.50
CA TYR A 92 -0.57 -1.44 -11.05
C TYR A 92 -0.41 -2.81 -10.43
N TYR A 93 0.56 -2.93 -9.53
CA TYR A 93 0.78 -4.12 -8.73
C TYR A 93 0.78 -3.73 -7.25
N TYR A 94 0.00 -4.46 -6.47
CA TYR A 94 -0.13 -4.29 -5.04
C TYR A 94 0.15 -5.61 -4.33
N SER A 95 0.94 -5.56 -3.28
CA SER A 95 1.25 -6.68 -2.41
C SER A 95 1.16 -6.22 -0.96
N ARG A 96 0.35 -6.90 -0.16
CA ARG A 96 0.25 -6.73 1.29
C ARG A 96 0.66 -8.01 1.97
N LYS A 97 1.68 -7.93 2.81
CA LYS A 97 2.10 -9.03 3.68
C LYS A 97 1.78 -8.65 5.11
N LYS A 98 1.03 -9.49 5.78
CA LYS A 98 0.71 -9.35 7.20
C LYS A 98 1.39 -10.46 7.96
N PHE A 99 2.09 -10.10 9.01
CA PHE A 99 2.69 -11.04 9.93
C PHE A 99 2.27 -10.68 11.34
N ARG A 100 1.76 -11.65 12.08
CA ARG A 100 1.36 -11.52 13.48
C ARG A 100 2.13 -12.53 14.31
N LYS A 101 2.55 -12.10 15.48
CA LYS A 101 3.20 -12.95 16.48
C LYS A 101 2.72 -12.59 17.88
N SER A 102 2.94 -13.49 18.82
CA SER A 102 2.67 -13.25 20.24
C SER A 102 3.51 -12.10 20.79
N ILE A 103 2.93 -11.35 21.70
CA ILE A 103 3.64 -10.28 22.43
C ILE A 103 4.23 -10.93 23.68
N HIS A 104 5.55 -10.83 23.82
CA HIS A 104 6.24 -11.20 25.06
C HIS A 104 6.23 -10.02 26.02
N TYR A 105 5.73 -10.23 27.21
CA TYR A 105 5.75 -9.24 28.28
C TYR A 105 6.16 -9.86 29.59
N TYR A 106 6.48 -9.04 30.57
CA TYR A 106 6.92 -9.43 31.89
C TYR A 106 5.99 -8.86 32.95
N THR A 107 5.61 -9.70 33.89
CA THR A 107 4.82 -9.29 35.06
C THR A 107 5.73 -9.27 36.27
N PRO A 108 5.77 -8.18 37.07
CA PRO A 108 6.53 -8.16 38.31
C PRO A 108 5.81 -9.00 39.37
N GLU A 109 6.53 -9.94 39.95
CA GLU A 109 6.08 -10.75 41.08
C GLU A 109 6.97 -10.48 42.30
N ARG A 110 6.39 -10.51 43.48
CA ARG A 110 7.12 -10.26 44.72
C ARG A 110 7.90 -11.50 45.10
N ASP A 111 9.22 -11.36 45.20
CA ASP A 111 10.12 -12.41 45.70
C ASP A 111 11.00 -11.84 46.81
N PRO A 112 10.81 -12.29 48.05
CA PRO A 112 11.62 -11.81 49.21
C PRO A 112 13.10 -12.11 49.07
N ASN A 113 13.49 -13.12 48.25
CA ASN A 113 14.87 -13.55 48.06
C ASN A 113 15.57 -12.81 46.92
N ALA A 114 14.84 -12.07 46.12
CA ALA A 114 15.41 -11.30 45.02
C ALA A 114 16.01 -9.96 45.46
N ALA A 115 17.10 -9.57 44.82
CA ALA A 115 17.67 -8.25 45.01
C ALA A 115 16.65 -7.18 44.59
N GLY A 116 16.09 -6.44 45.56
CA GLY A 116 15.01 -5.47 45.31
C GLY A 116 13.58 -6.03 45.54
N GLY A 117 13.43 -7.28 45.94
CA GLY A 117 12.14 -7.87 46.36
C GLY A 117 11.14 -8.09 45.23
N VAL A 118 11.57 -7.97 43.95
CA VAL A 118 10.73 -8.15 42.76
C VAL A 118 11.47 -8.96 41.68
N VAL A 119 10.78 -9.91 41.09
CA VAL A 119 11.24 -10.68 39.93
C VAL A 119 10.30 -10.45 38.77
N PHE A 120 10.85 -10.29 37.58
CA PHE A 120 10.07 -10.17 36.34
C PHE A 120 9.84 -11.55 35.70
N VAL A 121 8.62 -12.04 35.82
CA VAL A 121 8.22 -13.34 35.26
C VAL A 121 7.75 -13.15 33.82
N PRO A 122 8.34 -13.88 32.85
CA PRO A 122 7.91 -13.79 31.46
C PRO A 122 6.50 -14.35 31.31
N LYS A 123 5.69 -13.64 30.54
CA LYS A 123 4.35 -14.06 30.11
C LYS A 123 4.25 -13.90 28.61
N GLU A 124 3.46 -14.72 27.99
CA GLU A 124 3.14 -14.64 26.57
C GLU A 124 1.65 -14.48 26.40
N GLU A 125 1.26 -13.56 25.55
CA GLU A 125 -0.12 -13.52 25.05
C GLU A 125 -0.26 -14.68 24.04
N GLU A 126 -1.24 -15.55 24.24
CA GLU A 126 -1.56 -16.62 23.30
C GLU A 126 -2.14 -16.05 22.01
N THR A 127 -1.27 -15.53 21.16
CA THR A 127 -1.63 -15.11 19.81
C THR A 127 -1.17 -16.18 18.83
N VAL A 128 -2.09 -16.71 18.06
CA VAL A 128 -1.74 -17.64 16.99
C VAL A 128 -0.85 -16.94 15.97
N TRP A 129 0.31 -17.50 15.71
CA TRP A 129 1.19 -17.05 14.65
C TRP A 129 0.43 -17.10 13.32
N ALA A 130 0.31 -15.97 12.68
CA ALA A 130 -0.41 -15.87 11.42
C ALA A 130 0.40 -15.10 10.41
N ALA A 131 0.50 -15.65 9.20
CA ALA A 131 1.05 -14.96 8.05
C ALA A 131 0.02 -15.01 6.93
N SER A 132 -0.27 -13.87 6.32
CA SER A 132 -1.11 -13.78 5.14
C SER A 132 -0.49 -12.85 4.10
N ALA A 133 -0.80 -13.12 2.84
CA ALA A 133 -0.37 -12.26 1.75
C ALA A 133 -1.54 -12.05 0.78
N ASP A 134 -1.82 -10.80 0.50
CA ASP A 134 -2.82 -10.37 -0.46
C ASP A 134 -2.09 -9.72 -1.65
N TYR A 135 -2.53 -10.03 -2.86
CA TYR A 135 -1.96 -9.49 -4.09
C TYR A 135 -3.07 -8.93 -4.96
N GLY A 136 -2.82 -7.77 -5.53
CA GLY A 136 -3.69 -7.18 -6.53
C GLY A 136 -2.87 -6.74 -7.75
N LYS A 137 -3.43 -6.92 -8.93
CA LYS A 137 -2.81 -6.53 -10.19
C LYS A 137 -3.86 -6.03 -11.16
N ASN A 138 -3.66 -4.83 -11.68
CA ASN A 138 -4.47 -4.30 -12.76
C ASN A 138 -3.57 -3.74 -13.85
N ARG A 139 -4.08 -3.75 -15.06
CA ARG A 139 -3.41 -3.11 -16.21
C ARG A 139 -4.44 -2.47 -17.11
N LYS A 140 -4.06 -1.34 -17.69
CA LYS A 140 -4.84 -0.64 -18.70
C LYS A 140 -3.97 -0.44 -19.92
N ILE A 141 -4.53 -0.74 -21.07
CA ILE A 141 -3.91 -0.45 -22.37
C ILE A 141 -4.81 0.57 -23.04
N TYR A 142 -4.22 1.64 -23.54
CA TYR A 142 -4.90 2.66 -24.32
C TYR A 142 -4.16 2.86 -25.62
N ALA A 143 -4.89 2.89 -26.72
CA ALA A 143 -4.36 3.17 -28.02
C ALA A 143 -5.19 4.28 -28.67
N GLU A 144 -4.52 5.21 -29.35
CA GLU A 144 -5.11 6.33 -30.04
C GLU A 144 -4.44 6.53 -31.39
N LEU A 145 -5.25 6.80 -32.41
CA LEU A 145 -4.80 7.21 -33.74
C LEU A 145 -5.59 8.44 -34.14
N GLY A 146 -4.88 9.50 -34.54
CA GLY A 146 -5.49 10.74 -34.99
C GLY A 146 -4.93 11.18 -36.33
N LEU A 147 -5.82 11.67 -37.19
CA LEU A 147 -5.48 12.40 -38.40
C LEU A 147 -5.86 13.85 -38.21
N HIS A 148 -4.91 14.71 -38.36
CA HIS A 148 -5.08 16.16 -38.27
C HIS A 148 -4.79 16.81 -39.64
N TYR A 149 -5.74 17.62 -40.11
CA TYR A 149 -5.60 18.41 -41.31
C TYR A 149 -5.69 19.88 -40.98
N ASP A 150 -4.73 20.65 -41.44
CA ASP A 150 -4.66 22.08 -41.24
C ASP A 150 -4.10 22.75 -42.48
N GLN A 151 -4.93 23.49 -43.22
CA GLN A 151 -4.55 24.12 -44.46
C GLN A 151 -5.30 25.45 -44.70
N SER A 152 -4.58 26.44 -45.21
CA SER A 152 -5.15 27.70 -45.65
C SER A 152 -5.27 27.76 -47.17
N PHE A 153 -6.46 28.14 -47.63
CA PHE A 153 -6.79 28.33 -49.05
C PHE A 153 -7.18 29.82 -49.28
N GLY A 154 -6.21 30.61 -49.65
CA GLY A 154 -6.42 32.07 -49.80
C GLY A 154 -6.83 32.70 -48.46
N LYS A 155 -8.09 33.17 -48.37
CA LYS A 155 -8.64 33.79 -47.16
C LYS A 155 -9.33 32.78 -46.21
N HIS A 156 -9.42 31.54 -46.59
CA HIS A 156 -10.10 30.49 -45.80
C HIS A 156 -9.07 29.59 -45.15
N HIS A 157 -9.27 29.32 -43.85
CA HIS A 157 -8.48 28.40 -43.08
C HIS A 157 -9.36 27.23 -42.69
N THR A 158 -8.92 26.00 -42.98
CA THR A 158 -9.68 24.78 -42.74
C THR A 158 -8.88 23.88 -41.82
N THR A 159 -9.48 23.46 -40.71
CA THR A 159 -8.93 22.48 -39.81
C THR A 159 -9.90 21.31 -39.68
N ALA A 160 -9.40 20.10 -39.66
CA ALA A 160 -10.18 18.90 -39.43
C ALA A 160 -9.40 17.92 -38.57
N LEU A 161 -10.09 17.21 -37.68
CA LEU A 161 -9.54 16.16 -36.82
C LEU A 161 -10.40 14.92 -36.92
N LEU A 162 -9.78 13.80 -37.24
CA LEU A 162 -10.38 12.47 -37.11
C LEU A 162 -9.61 11.71 -36.06
N LEU A 163 -10.32 11.26 -35.00
CA LEU A 163 -9.72 10.60 -33.86
C LEU A 163 -10.39 9.22 -33.65
N TYR A 164 -9.58 8.20 -33.53
CA TYR A 164 -9.97 6.87 -33.09
C TYR A 164 -9.21 6.51 -31.82
N ASN A 165 -9.92 6.06 -30.78
CA ASN A 165 -9.28 5.56 -29.58
C ASN A 165 -9.94 4.27 -29.09
N GLN A 166 -9.14 3.46 -28.40
CA GLN A 166 -9.57 2.24 -27.77
C GLN A 166 -8.85 2.07 -26.43
N SER A 167 -9.61 1.68 -25.39
CA SER A 167 -9.02 1.33 -24.11
C SER A 167 -9.48 -0.04 -23.65
N LYS A 168 -8.57 -0.80 -23.05
CA LYS A 168 -8.88 -2.10 -22.45
C LYS A 168 -8.30 -2.15 -21.02
N TYR A 169 -9.18 -2.45 -20.08
CA TYR A 169 -8.83 -2.61 -18.67
C TYR A 169 -8.90 -4.09 -18.28
N TYR A 170 -7.86 -4.56 -17.60
CA TYR A 170 -7.78 -5.92 -17.09
C TYR A 170 -7.66 -5.86 -15.57
N SER A 171 -8.60 -6.49 -14.87
CA SER A 171 -8.55 -6.74 -13.44
C SER A 171 -8.72 -8.24 -13.20
N PRO A 172 -7.97 -8.86 -12.28
CA PRO A 172 -8.17 -10.26 -11.93
C PRO A 172 -9.60 -10.54 -11.45
N ASP A 173 -10.19 -9.61 -10.73
CA ASP A 173 -11.54 -9.77 -10.18
C ASP A 173 -12.63 -9.79 -11.26
N LEU A 174 -12.40 -9.13 -12.39
CA LEU A 174 -13.34 -9.12 -13.53
C LEU A 174 -13.17 -10.36 -14.46
N GLN A 175 -12.03 -11.02 -14.42
CA GLN A 175 -11.76 -12.18 -15.27
C GLN A 175 -12.63 -13.39 -14.91
N TYR A 176 -13.13 -13.45 -13.68
CA TYR A 176 -14.05 -14.53 -13.24
C TYR A 176 -15.52 -14.22 -13.51
N LEU A 177 -15.86 -12.96 -13.78
CA LEU A 177 -17.24 -12.51 -13.95
C LEU A 177 -17.65 -12.36 -15.43
N VAL A 178 -16.71 -12.30 -16.35
CA VAL A 178 -16.98 -12.17 -17.80
C VAL A 178 -16.42 -13.41 -18.50
N PRO A 179 -17.27 -14.32 -18.97
CA PRO A 179 -16.83 -15.40 -19.85
C PRO A 179 -16.18 -14.82 -21.11
N ASN A 180 -15.07 -15.38 -21.53
CA ASN A 180 -14.40 -15.03 -22.78
C ASN A 180 -15.28 -15.35 -23.99
#